data_9cab3334a8532d1b9ba016d8f14e18dd
#
_entry.id   9cab3334a8532d1b9ba016d8f14e18dd
#
_cell.length_a   1.000
_cell.length_b   1.000
_cell.length_c   1.000
_cell.angle_alpha   90.00
_cell.angle_beta   90.00
_cell.angle_gamma   90.00
#
_symmetry.space_group_name_H-M   'P 1'
#
loop_
_entity.id
_entity.type
_entity.pdbx_description
1 polymer ?
#
loop_
_entity_poly.entity_id
_entity_poly.type
_entity_poly.pdbx_seq_one_letter_code
_entity_poly.pdbx_strand_id
1 'polypeptide(L)'
;IIFKKYQRDSVDFEQVLEEIKELYRTGYTKAIGNGSKLDKMIGEVFWQHMSKVIAHWKDFDEEIKVQRMLRFAATRINEMLTKNGEDKHDYYDAVEFYITQSENKKIFTGDIINYESEQYIVMTAACDIENDKSDYVVLCKIDNEILNDIYTGLKEDNTKAKSNFDGYIKNNKQRYHLLPPCDLFPGGAVDFQCIKSVP
;
A
#
# COMPACT_ATOMS: atom_id res chain seq x y z
N ILE A 1 -4.81 19.82 -11.54
CA ILE A 1 -5.02 21.11 -10.88
C ILE A 1 -5.71 20.81 -9.54
N ILE A 2 -5.06 21.21 -8.44
CA ILE A 2 -5.62 21.04 -7.09
C ILE A 2 -6.40 22.33 -6.79
N PHE A 3 -7.67 22.18 -6.48
CA PHE A 3 -8.53 23.30 -6.07
C PHE A 3 -8.84 23.20 -4.59
N LYS A 4 -8.51 24.24 -3.82
CA LYS A 4 -8.99 24.44 -2.47
C LYS A 4 -9.85 25.71 -2.48
N LYS A 5 -11.09 25.62 -2.02
CA LYS A 5 -12.01 26.77 -1.96
C LYS A 5 -11.91 27.43 -0.59
N TYR A 6 -11.77 28.75 -0.57
CA TYR A 6 -11.78 29.56 0.63
C TYR A 6 -12.99 30.51 0.59
N GLN A 7 -13.58 30.81 1.75
CA GLN A 7 -14.56 31.88 1.84
C GLN A 7 -13.85 33.21 1.74
N ARG A 8 -14.32 34.10 0.86
CA ARG A 8 -13.65 35.35 0.51
C ARG A 8 -13.40 36.27 1.71
N ASP A 9 -14.32 36.28 2.68
CA ASP A 9 -14.30 37.19 3.82
C ASP A 9 -13.50 36.66 5.02
N SER A 10 -12.97 35.44 4.94
CA SER A 10 -12.22 34.79 6.01
C SER A 10 -10.82 34.27 5.57
N VAL A 11 -10.35 34.70 4.39
CA VAL A 11 -9.07 34.23 3.86
C VAL A 11 -7.93 34.99 4.51
N ASP A 12 -7.12 34.26 5.26
CA ASP A 12 -5.78 34.72 5.63
C ASP A 12 -4.80 34.33 4.49
N PHE A 13 -4.35 35.34 3.75
CA PHE A 13 -3.44 35.16 2.62
C PHE A 13 -2.07 34.65 3.04
N GLU A 14 -1.60 34.96 4.23
CA GLU A 14 -0.32 34.49 4.75
C GLU A 14 -0.41 32.99 5.04
N GLN A 15 -1.51 32.55 5.65
CA GLN A 15 -1.78 31.13 5.87
C GLN A 15 -1.85 30.35 4.55
N VAL A 16 -2.55 30.86 3.54
CA VAL A 16 -2.65 30.22 2.21
C VAL A 16 -1.29 30.12 1.55
N LEU A 17 -0.47 31.17 1.66
CA LEU A 17 0.90 31.17 1.12
C LEU A 17 1.79 30.12 1.80
N GLU A 18 1.70 29.97 3.11
CA GLU A 18 2.44 28.91 3.83
C GLU A 18 1.95 27.52 3.44
N GLU A 19 0.64 27.28 3.32
CA GLU A 19 0.11 26.00 2.83
C GLU A 19 0.65 25.68 1.41
N ILE A 20 0.71 26.67 0.51
CA ILE A 20 1.28 26.49 -0.84
C ILE A 20 2.76 26.16 -0.77
N LYS A 21 3.53 26.87 0.06
CA LYS A 21 4.95 26.62 0.24
C LYS A 21 5.20 25.20 0.81
N GLU A 22 4.41 24.77 1.79
CA GLU A 22 4.50 23.43 2.35
C GLU A 22 4.21 22.37 1.28
N LEU A 23 3.13 22.50 0.50
CA LEU A 23 2.84 21.60 -0.62
C LEU A 23 4.00 21.55 -1.62
N TYR A 24 4.63 22.69 -1.91
CA TYR A 24 5.77 22.72 -2.81
C TYR A 24 7.00 22.03 -2.22
N ARG A 25 7.26 22.21 -0.91
CA ARG A 25 8.38 21.58 -0.18
C ARG A 25 8.25 20.06 -0.11
N THR A 26 7.03 19.53 -0.03
CA THR A 26 6.79 18.06 -0.07
C THR A 26 7.21 17.41 -1.39
N GLY A 27 7.43 18.19 -2.44
CA GLY A 27 7.71 17.66 -3.78
C GLY A 27 6.48 17.10 -4.50
N TYR A 28 5.28 17.23 -3.91
CA TYR A 28 4.02 16.72 -4.47
C TYR A 28 3.81 17.15 -5.92
N THR A 29 4.08 18.43 -6.24
CA THR A 29 3.93 18.97 -7.60
C THR A 29 4.91 18.39 -8.61
N LYS A 30 6.03 17.82 -8.16
CA LYS A 30 6.98 17.09 -9.01
C LYS A 30 6.47 15.67 -9.31
N ALA A 31 5.79 15.08 -8.35
CA ALA A 31 5.24 13.72 -8.47
C ALA A 31 3.93 13.71 -9.26
N ILE A 32 3.00 14.63 -8.94
CA ILE A 32 1.62 14.65 -9.47
C ILE A 32 1.29 16.04 -10.01
N GLY A 33 0.72 16.11 -11.20
CA GLY A 33 0.32 17.34 -11.86
C GLY A 33 0.70 17.35 -13.33
N ASN A 34 0.39 18.43 -14.03
CA ASN A 34 0.71 18.57 -15.45
C ASN A 34 2.24 18.66 -15.64
N GLY A 35 2.80 17.81 -16.49
CA GLY A 35 4.23 17.70 -16.73
C GLY A 35 5.04 17.02 -15.61
N SER A 36 4.37 16.49 -14.60
CA SER A 36 4.98 15.74 -13.49
C SER A 36 5.56 14.40 -13.92
N LYS A 37 6.19 13.68 -12.97
CA LYS A 37 6.69 12.33 -13.20
C LYS A 37 5.56 11.37 -13.56
N LEU A 38 4.44 11.42 -12.84
CA LEU A 38 3.26 10.59 -13.11
C LEU A 38 2.67 10.85 -14.50
N ASP A 39 2.54 12.11 -14.89
CA ASP A 39 2.00 12.50 -16.22
C ASP A 39 2.86 11.93 -17.36
N LYS A 40 4.18 11.99 -17.22
CA LYS A 40 5.12 11.38 -18.19
C LYS A 40 4.99 9.84 -18.21
N MET A 41 4.89 9.19 -17.06
CA MET A 41 4.72 7.74 -16.96
C MET A 41 3.40 7.29 -17.59
N ILE A 42 2.31 8.03 -17.43
CA ILE A 42 1.03 7.75 -18.11
C ILE A 42 1.21 7.82 -19.64
N GLY A 43 1.92 8.83 -20.13
CA GLY A 43 2.24 8.95 -21.56
C GLY A 43 3.05 7.75 -22.08
N GLU A 44 4.07 7.33 -21.36
CA GLU A 44 4.89 6.15 -21.70
C GLU A 44 4.04 4.87 -21.72
N VAL A 45 3.23 4.64 -20.69
CA VAL A 45 2.33 3.49 -20.62
C VAL A 45 1.37 3.47 -21.81
N PHE A 46 0.81 4.63 -22.18
CA PHE A 46 -0.08 4.72 -23.34
C PHE A 46 0.63 4.31 -24.62
N TRP A 47 1.77 4.92 -24.94
CA TRP A 47 2.45 4.68 -26.21
C TRP A 47 3.13 3.32 -26.31
N GLN A 48 3.75 2.86 -25.24
CA GLN A 48 4.52 1.62 -25.27
C GLN A 48 3.64 0.37 -25.11
N HIS A 49 2.55 0.47 -24.35
CA HIS A 49 1.77 -0.68 -23.91
C HIS A 49 0.28 -0.60 -24.31
N MET A 50 -0.42 0.46 -23.93
CA MET A 50 -1.88 0.55 -24.05
C MET A 50 -2.32 0.64 -25.50
N SER A 51 -1.62 1.41 -26.33
CA SER A 51 -1.95 1.57 -27.76
C SER A 51 -2.03 0.25 -28.52
N LYS A 52 -1.30 -0.78 -28.07
CA LYS A 52 -1.28 -2.11 -28.69
C LYS A 52 -2.48 -2.99 -28.28
N VAL A 53 -3.09 -2.72 -27.15
CA VAL A 53 -4.15 -3.57 -26.58
C VAL A 53 -5.52 -2.89 -26.55
N ILE A 54 -5.58 -1.58 -26.74
CA ILE A 54 -6.83 -0.81 -26.68
C ILE A 54 -7.90 -1.32 -27.66
N ALA A 55 -7.48 -1.86 -28.79
CA ALA A 55 -8.39 -2.41 -29.80
C ALA A 55 -9.21 -3.60 -29.27
N HIS A 56 -8.69 -4.35 -28.27
CA HIS A 56 -9.43 -5.47 -27.64
C HIS A 56 -10.64 -4.99 -26.82
N TRP A 57 -10.69 -3.71 -26.49
CA TRP A 57 -11.76 -3.14 -25.67
C TRP A 57 -12.78 -2.32 -26.46
N LYS A 58 -12.63 -2.26 -27.81
CA LYS A 58 -13.43 -1.39 -28.67
C LYS A 58 -14.94 -1.63 -28.57
N ASP A 59 -15.34 -2.90 -28.35
CA ASP A 59 -16.73 -3.33 -28.36
C ASP A 59 -17.40 -3.27 -26.96
N PHE A 60 -16.68 -2.83 -25.93
CA PHE A 60 -17.22 -2.62 -24.58
C PHE A 60 -17.82 -1.21 -24.44
N ASP A 61 -18.74 -1.08 -23.47
CA ASP A 61 -19.27 0.22 -23.08
C ASP A 61 -18.16 1.17 -22.62
N GLU A 62 -18.37 2.45 -22.80
CA GLU A 62 -17.34 3.48 -22.57
C GLU A 62 -16.84 3.47 -21.13
N GLU A 63 -17.74 3.32 -20.15
CA GLU A 63 -17.39 3.25 -18.74
C GLU A 63 -16.50 2.04 -18.42
N ILE A 64 -16.83 0.88 -18.98
CA ILE A 64 -16.04 -0.35 -18.85
C ILE A 64 -14.65 -0.17 -19.50
N LYS A 65 -14.59 0.47 -20.66
CA LYS A 65 -13.31 0.79 -21.32
C LYS A 65 -12.42 1.64 -20.43
N VAL A 66 -12.97 2.73 -19.89
CA VAL A 66 -12.23 3.66 -19.03
C VAL A 66 -11.69 2.93 -17.80
N GLN A 67 -12.51 2.15 -17.13
CA GLN A 67 -12.07 1.38 -15.97
C GLN A 67 -10.96 0.38 -16.28
N ARG A 68 -11.04 -0.30 -17.43
CA ARG A 68 -9.99 -1.23 -17.88
C ARG A 68 -8.69 -0.51 -18.19
N MET A 69 -8.76 0.64 -18.88
CA MET A 69 -7.59 1.47 -19.15
C MET A 69 -6.92 1.94 -17.87
N LEU A 70 -7.70 2.40 -16.88
CA LEU A 70 -7.18 2.86 -15.60
C LEU A 70 -6.47 1.73 -14.83
N ARG A 71 -7.10 0.54 -14.75
CA ARG A 71 -6.47 -0.61 -14.09
C ARG A 71 -5.19 -1.05 -14.81
N PHE A 72 -5.22 -1.07 -16.14
CA PHE A 72 -4.04 -1.40 -16.95
C PHE A 72 -2.91 -0.39 -16.71
N ALA A 73 -3.23 0.91 -16.74
CA ALA A 73 -2.26 1.97 -16.49
C ALA A 73 -1.67 1.87 -15.07
N ALA A 74 -2.52 1.69 -14.06
CA ALA A 74 -2.07 1.56 -12.66
C ALA A 74 -1.10 0.37 -12.48
N THR A 75 -1.42 -0.79 -13.07
CA THR A 75 -0.54 -1.97 -13.02
C THR A 75 0.80 -1.68 -13.68
N ARG A 76 0.82 -1.04 -14.85
CA ARG A 76 2.06 -0.73 -15.56
C ARG A 76 2.90 0.34 -14.86
N ILE A 77 2.28 1.35 -14.31
CA ILE A 77 2.96 2.37 -13.51
C ILE A 77 3.61 1.71 -12.29
N ASN A 78 2.89 0.83 -11.60
CA ASN A 78 3.45 0.09 -10.46
C ASN A 78 4.66 -0.76 -10.88
N GLU A 79 4.58 -1.48 -12.01
CA GLU A 79 5.72 -2.25 -12.55
C GLU A 79 6.92 -1.34 -12.89
N MET A 80 6.68 -0.14 -13.43
CA MET A 80 7.76 0.81 -13.75
C MET A 80 8.42 1.35 -12.49
N LEU A 81 7.65 1.60 -11.43
CA LEU A 81 8.18 2.06 -10.15
C LEU A 81 8.99 0.98 -9.44
N THR A 82 8.60 -0.29 -9.56
CA THR A 82 9.31 -1.42 -8.92
C THR A 82 10.53 -1.91 -9.70
N LYS A 83 10.60 -1.69 -11.01
CA LYS A 83 11.72 -2.14 -11.86
C LYS A 83 12.97 -1.26 -11.80
N ASN A 84 12.87 -0.06 -11.28
CA ASN A 84 14.02 0.87 -11.21
C ASN A 84 15.02 0.55 -10.10
N GLY A 85 15.13 -0.71 -9.68
CA GLY A 85 16.03 -1.21 -8.63
C GLY A 85 17.54 -1.06 -8.89
N GLU A 86 17.97 -0.08 -9.69
CA GLU A 86 19.38 0.31 -9.81
C GLU A 86 19.80 1.33 -8.73
N ASP A 87 18.84 1.98 -8.05
CA ASP A 87 19.14 2.89 -6.96
C ASP A 87 19.30 2.12 -5.65
N LYS A 88 20.52 2.16 -5.09
CA LYS A 88 20.87 1.54 -3.80
C LYS A 88 20.07 2.05 -2.59
N HIS A 89 19.12 2.94 -2.80
CA HIS A 89 18.25 3.56 -1.80
C HIS A 89 16.77 3.18 -1.99
N ASP A 90 16.46 2.24 -2.86
CA ASP A 90 15.10 1.85 -3.22
C ASP A 90 14.53 0.83 -2.21
N TYR A 91 14.51 1.23 -0.94
CA TYR A 91 13.74 0.54 0.08
C TYR A 91 12.37 1.21 0.18
N TYR A 92 11.29 0.42 0.13
CA TYR A 92 9.97 0.92 0.44
C TYR A 92 9.93 1.44 1.88
N ASP A 93 9.37 2.62 2.07
CA ASP A 93 9.07 3.11 3.41
C ASP A 93 7.97 2.25 4.03
N ALA A 94 8.01 2.04 5.35
CA ALA A 94 7.03 1.22 6.05
C ALA A 94 5.59 1.68 5.79
N VAL A 95 5.35 2.99 5.66
CA VAL A 95 4.03 3.56 5.37
C VAL A 95 3.48 3.15 4.00
N GLU A 96 4.34 2.80 3.03
CA GLU A 96 3.91 2.39 1.69
C GLU A 96 3.26 1.00 1.66
N PHE A 97 3.46 0.20 2.71
CA PHE A 97 2.82 -1.12 2.85
C PHE A 97 1.36 -1.02 3.30
N TYR A 98 0.94 0.13 3.83
CA TYR A 98 -0.37 0.26 4.45
C TYR A 98 -1.21 1.32 3.76
N ILE A 99 -2.43 0.95 3.38
CA ILE A 99 -3.46 1.86 2.91
C ILE A 99 -4.46 2.03 4.06
N THR A 100 -4.50 3.24 4.64
CA THR A 100 -5.45 3.54 5.69
C THR A 100 -6.77 4.01 5.12
N GLN A 101 -7.87 3.73 5.85
CA GLN A 101 -9.22 4.15 5.50
C GLN A 101 -9.64 3.61 4.12
N SER A 102 -9.69 2.28 4.00
CA SER A 102 -10.34 1.68 2.84
C SER A 102 -11.76 2.27 2.71
N GLU A 103 -12.05 2.92 1.59
CA GLU A 103 -13.40 3.40 1.27
C GLU A 103 -14.37 2.23 1.03
N ASN A 104 -13.83 1.05 0.83
CA ASN A 104 -14.57 -0.16 0.64
C ASN A 104 -15.10 -0.70 1.97
N LYS A 105 -16.40 -0.95 2.04
CA LYS A 105 -17.04 -1.59 3.20
C LYS A 105 -16.86 -3.11 3.21
N LYS A 106 -16.32 -3.70 2.15
CA LYS A 106 -16.01 -5.12 2.06
C LYS A 106 -14.60 -5.38 2.56
N ILE A 107 -14.42 -6.54 3.18
CA ILE A 107 -13.11 -7.06 3.57
C ILE A 107 -12.38 -7.55 2.30
N PHE A 108 -11.07 -7.26 2.21
CA PHE A 108 -10.22 -7.72 1.11
C PHE A 108 -9.03 -8.52 1.63
N THR A 109 -8.46 -9.32 0.74
CA THR A 109 -7.20 -10.03 1.01
C THR A 109 -6.10 -9.03 1.36
N GLY A 110 -5.42 -9.25 2.49
CA GLY A 110 -4.38 -8.38 2.99
C GLY A 110 -4.89 -7.30 3.97
N ASP A 111 -6.21 -7.17 4.16
CA ASP A 111 -6.73 -6.27 5.18
C ASP A 111 -6.30 -6.70 6.57
N ILE A 112 -5.92 -5.72 7.40
CA ILE A 112 -5.65 -5.92 8.82
C ILE A 112 -6.92 -5.55 9.59
N ILE A 113 -7.47 -6.51 10.31
CA ILE A 113 -8.71 -6.36 11.05
C ILE A 113 -8.52 -6.69 12.53
N ASN A 114 -9.35 -6.08 13.39
CA ASN A 114 -9.48 -6.46 14.77
C ASN A 114 -10.65 -7.43 14.93
N TYR A 115 -10.38 -8.62 15.44
CA TYR A 115 -11.39 -9.63 15.72
C TYR A 115 -11.13 -10.25 17.09
N GLU A 116 -12.17 -10.29 17.95
CA GLU A 116 -12.06 -10.82 19.33
C GLU A 116 -10.88 -10.23 20.13
N SER A 117 -10.65 -8.93 20.00
CA SER A 117 -9.57 -8.17 20.68
C SER A 117 -8.15 -8.52 20.21
N GLU A 118 -8.00 -9.26 19.15
CA GLU A 118 -6.71 -9.57 18.52
C GLU A 118 -6.64 -9.04 17.08
N GLN A 119 -5.43 -8.88 16.55
CA GLN A 119 -5.22 -8.43 15.17
C GLN A 119 -4.96 -9.60 14.24
N TYR A 120 -5.58 -9.54 13.09
CA TYR A 120 -5.47 -10.56 12.04
C TYR A 120 -5.28 -9.91 10.67
N ILE A 121 -4.59 -10.61 9.80
CA ILE A 121 -4.57 -10.31 8.36
C ILE A 121 -5.50 -11.28 7.62
N VAL A 122 -6.24 -10.77 6.67
CA VAL A 122 -7.14 -11.56 5.80
C VAL A 122 -6.33 -12.29 4.75
N MET A 123 -6.45 -13.62 4.72
CA MET A 123 -5.71 -14.50 3.81
C MET A 123 -6.59 -15.17 2.74
N THR A 124 -7.90 -15.02 2.80
CA THR A 124 -8.81 -15.53 1.76
C THR A 124 -8.45 -14.91 0.41
N ALA A 125 -8.42 -15.72 -0.64
CA ALA A 125 -8.08 -15.26 -1.98
C ALA A 125 -9.02 -14.15 -2.47
N ALA A 126 -8.46 -13.11 -3.09
CA ALA A 126 -9.23 -11.94 -3.54
C ALA A 126 -10.36 -12.33 -4.51
N CYS A 127 -10.13 -13.29 -5.40
CA CYS A 127 -11.13 -13.78 -6.34
C CYS A 127 -12.33 -14.45 -5.66
N ASP A 128 -12.12 -15.04 -4.48
CA ASP A 128 -13.21 -15.71 -3.74
C ASP A 128 -14.04 -14.68 -2.98
N ILE A 129 -13.38 -13.66 -2.41
CA ILE A 129 -14.08 -12.53 -1.76
C ILE A 129 -14.86 -11.70 -2.78
N GLU A 130 -14.24 -11.35 -3.91
CA GLU A 130 -14.87 -10.50 -4.93
C GLU A 130 -16.10 -11.17 -5.59
N ASN A 131 -16.07 -12.48 -5.73
CA ASN A 131 -17.14 -13.26 -6.36
C ASN A 131 -18.10 -13.90 -5.36
N ASP A 132 -18.02 -13.55 -4.07
CA ASP A 132 -18.84 -14.11 -2.99
C ASP A 132 -18.86 -15.67 -3.01
N LYS A 133 -17.69 -16.29 -3.28
CA LYS A 133 -17.54 -17.75 -3.39
C LYS A 133 -17.15 -18.43 -2.09
N SER A 134 -16.76 -17.64 -1.09
CA SER A 134 -16.29 -18.16 0.19
C SER A 134 -17.28 -17.84 1.28
N ASP A 135 -17.84 -18.85 1.92
CA ASP A 135 -18.70 -18.71 3.09
C ASP A 135 -17.91 -18.38 4.36
N TYR A 136 -16.58 -18.48 4.29
CA TYR A 136 -15.66 -18.24 5.40
C TYR A 136 -14.48 -17.39 4.99
N VAL A 137 -14.08 -16.50 5.90
CA VAL A 137 -12.87 -15.70 5.75
C VAL A 137 -11.74 -16.34 6.56
N VAL A 138 -10.62 -16.60 5.91
CA VAL A 138 -9.41 -17.13 6.55
C VAL A 138 -8.59 -15.98 7.09
N LEU A 139 -8.32 -16.01 8.38
CA LEU A 139 -7.59 -15.03 9.14
C LEU A 139 -6.27 -15.61 9.67
N CYS A 140 -5.18 -14.89 9.55
CA CYS A 140 -3.91 -15.21 10.16
C CYS A 140 -3.61 -14.23 11.29
N LYS A 141 -3.27 -14.73 12.48
CA LYS A 141 -3.00 -13.87 13.64
C LYS A 141 -1.75 -13.03 13.42
N ILE A 142 -1.80 -11.78 13.85
CA ILE A 142 -0.65 -10.89 13.95
C ILE A 142 -0.19 -10.89 15.41
N ASP A 143 1.05 -11.33 15.63
CA ASP A 143 1.68 -11.36 16.95
C ASP A 143 2.57 -10.12 17.10
N ASN A 144 2.13 -9.21 17.99
CA ASN A 144 2.84 -7.97 18.26
C ASN A 144 3.95 -8.16 19.32
N GLU A 145 3.89 -9.22 20.12
CA GLU A 145 4.87 -9.47 21.19
C GLU A 145 6.23 -9.86 20.60
N ILE A 146 6.22 -10.65 19.52
CA ILE A 146 7.46 -11.05 18.82
C ILE A 146 8.29 -9.82 18.39
N LEU A 147 7.63 -8.79 17.88
CA LEU A 147 8.30 -7.55 17.47
C LEU A 147 8.85 -6.78 18.67
N ASN A 148 8.09 -6.68 19.74
CA ASN A 148 8.51 -5.98 20.94
C ASN A 148 9.75 -6.64 21.55
N ASP A 149 9.80 -7.96 21.60
CA ASP A 149 10.95 -8.73 22.07
C ASP A 149 12.19 -8.49 21.22
N ILE A 150 12.01 -8.49 19.88
CA ILE A 150 13.10 -8.23 18.94
C ILE A 150 13.63 -6.81 19.12
N TYR A 151 12.77 -5.79 19.16
CA TYR A 151 13.19 -4.40 19.28
C TYR A 151 13.82 -4.11 20.65
N THR A 152 13.31 -4.70 21.72
CA THR A 152 13.92 -4.59 23.05
C THR A 152 15.34 -5.17 23.02
N GLY A 153 15.50 -6.38 22.49
CA GLY A 153 16.80 -7.00 22.38
C GLY A 153 17.77 -6.27 21.45
N LEU A 154 17.27 -5.61 20.38
CA LEU A 154 18.09 -4.76 19.50
C LEU A 154 18.59 -3.50 20.23
N LYS A 155 17.77 -2.86 21.05
CA LYS A 155 18.15 -1.70 21.86
C LYS A 155 19.23 -2.06 22.88
N GLU A 156 19.21 -3.28 23.40
CA GLU A 156 20.19 -3.82 24.35
C GLU A 156 21.47 -4.35 23.67
N ASP A 157 21.62 -4.15 22.38
CA ASP A 157 22.76 -4.65 21.57
C ASP A 157 22.94 -6.19 21.63
N ASN A 158 21.85 -6.90 21.81
CA ASN A 158 21.83 -8.35 21.97
C ASN A 158 22.07 -9.05 20.60
N THR A 159 23.18 -9.81 20.51
CA THR A 159 23.56 -10.52 19.28
C THR A 159 22.50 -11.53 18.82
N LYS A 160 21.82 -12.21 19.76
CA LYS A 160 20.73 -13.15 19.44
C LYS A 160 19.51 -12.43 18.86
N ALA A 161 19.17 -11.25 19.38
CA ALA A 161 18.10 -10.43 18.84
C ALA A 161 18.41 -9.94 17.42
N LYS A 162 19.65 -9.53 17.14
CA LYS A 162 20.12 -9.17 15.79
C LYS A 162 20.00 -10.35 14.82
N SER A 163 20.45 -11.53 15.20
CA SER A 163 20.35 -12.74 14.38
C SER A 163 18.90 -13.16 14.15
N ASN A 164 18.03 -13.01 15.15
CA ASN A 164 16.61 -13.27 14.98
C ASN A 164 15.96 -12.27 14.01
N PHE A 165 16.24 -10.98 14.16
CA PHE A 165 15.74 -9.93 13.27
C PHE A 165 16.15 -10.17 11.81
N ASP A 166 17.43 -10.47 11.58
CA ASP A 166 17.94 -10.88 10.27
C ASP A 166 17.20 -12.09 9.70
N GLY A 167 16.89 -13.07 10.56
CA GLY A 167 16.13 -14.26 10.18
C GLY A 167 14.71 -13.94 9.71
N TYR A 168 14.05 -12.97 10.33
CA TYR A 168 12.72 -12.50 9.92
C TYR A 168 12.78 -11.72 8.61
N ILE A 169 13.69 -10.76 8.48
CA ILE A 169 13.84 -9.94 7.25
C ILE A 169 14.20 -10.80 6.04
N LYS A 170 15.08 -11.79 6.22
CA LYS A 170 15.52 -12.69 5.13
C LYS A 170 14.53 -13.83 4.85
N ASN A 171 13.34 -13.81 5.44
CA ASN A 171 12.33 -14.88 5.33
C ASN A 171 12.85 -16.29 5.68
N ASN A 172 13.87 -16.39 6.53
CA ASN A 172 14.39 -17.67 7.01
C ASN A 172 13.50 -18.31 8.07
N LYS A 173 12.50 -17.55 8.59
CA LYS A 173 11.49 -17.99 9.55
C LYS A 173 10.17 -18.23 8.81
N GLN A 174 10.04 -19.33 8.09
CA GLN A 174 8.89 -19.67 7.24
C GLN A 174 7.53 -19.58 7.96
N ARG A 175 7.49 -19.69 9.28
CA ARG A 175 6.28 -19.55 10.07
C ARG A 175 5.78 -18.10 10.13
N TYR A 176 6.68 -17.14 10.08
CA TYR A 176 6.36 -15.74 10.36
C TYR A 176 6.70 -14.84 9.18
N HIS A 177 5.86 -13.84 8.97
CA HIS A 177 6.15 -12.72 8.08
C HIS A 177 6.08 -11.40 8.84
N LEU A 178 7.15 -10.61 8.75
CA LEU A 178 7.25 -9.36 9.48
C LEU A 178 6.49 -8.24 8.76
N LEU A 179 5.58 -7.60 9.48
CA LEU A 179 4.91 -6.37 9.07
C LEU A 179 5.65 -5.19 9.71
N PRO A 180 6.22 -4.26 8.93
CA PRO A 180 7.00 -3.16 9.47
C PRO A 180 6.12 -2.19 10.27
N PRO A 181 6.62 -1.60 11.39
CA PRO A 181 5.90 -0.57 12.11
C PRO A 181 5.98 0.78 11.38
N CYS A 182 4.90 1.56 11.47
CA CYS A 182 4.84 2.96 11.07
C CYS A 182 3.87 3.73 11.99
N ASP A 183 3.71 5.02 11.78
CA ASP A 183 2.81 5.86 12.60
C ASP A 183 1.34 5.39 12.52
N LEU A 184 0.97 4.65 11.49
CA LEU A 184 -0.39 4.18 11.24
C LEU A 184 -0.65 2.78 11.82
N PHE A 185 0.41 1.98 12.02
CA PHE A 185 0.33 0.60 12.45
C PHE A 185 1.57 0.22 13.27
N PRO A 186 1.42 -0.36 14.47
CA PRO A 186 2.55 -0.69 15.35
C PRO A 186 3.45 -1.79 14.80
N GLY A 187 3.09 -2.41 13.67
CA GLY A 187 3.78 -3.58 13.17
C GLY A 187 3.37 -4.87 13.87
N GLY A 188 3.94 -5.99 13.44
CA GLY A 188 3.70 -7.30 14.02
C GLY A 188 4.33 -8.42 13.21
N ALA A 189 4.19 -9.65 13.66
CA ALA A 189 4.58 -10.83 12.92
C ALA A 189 3.33 -11.65 12.57
N VAL A 190 3.03 -11.81 11.30
CA VAL A 190 1.97 -12.73 10.85
C VAL A 190 2.40 -14.15 11.17
N ASP A 191 1.64 -14.87 11.96
CA ASP A 191 1.89 -16.28 12.30
C ASP A 191 1.08 -17.21 11.39
N PHE A 192 1.71 -17.75 10.36
CA PHE A 192 1.07 -18.66 9.39
C PHE A 192 0.61 -20.01 9.99
N GLN A 193 0.93 -20.30 11.25
CA GLN A 193 0.41 -21.46 11.96
C GLN A 193 -0.79 -21.11 12.85
N CYS A 194 -1.05 -19.83 13.09
CA CYS A 194 -2.19 -19.37 13.88
C CYS A 194 -3.30 -18.86 12.97
N ILE A 195 -4.04 -19.81 12.40
CA ILE A 195 -5.09 -19.57 11.40
C ILE A 195 -6.47 -19.79 12.02
N LYS A 196 -7.40 -18.89 11.68
CA LYS A 196 -8.81 -18.95 12.08
C LYS A 196 -9.69 -18.80 10.86
N SER A 197 -10.76 -19.57 10.76
CA SER A 197 -11.82 -19.38 9.77
C SER A 197 -13.04 -18.81 10.46
N VAL A 198 -13.59 -17.72 9.93
CA VAL A 198 -14.77 -17.05 10.46
C VAL A 198 -15.80 -16.89 9.34
N PRO A 199 -17.12 -17.01 9.64
CA PRO A 199 -18.18 -16.85 8.66
C PRO A 199 -18.35 -15.40 8.22
#